data_fecb7ec451b29b9a0a1504d48bff82e5
#
_entry.id   fecb7ec451b29b9a0a1504d48bff82e5
#
_cell.length_a   1.000
_cell.length_b   1.000
_cell.length_c   1.000
_cell.angle_alpha   90.00
_cell.angle_beta   90.00
_cell.angle_gamma   90.00
#
_symmetry.space_group_name_H-M   'P 1'
#
loop_
_entity.id
_entity.type
_entity.pdbx_description
1 polymer ?
#
loop_
_entity_poly.entity_id
_entity_poly.type
_entity_poly.pdbx_seq_one_letter_code
_entity_poly.pdbx_strand_id
1 'polypeptide(L)'
;WEETIIYSCLQKVMGKLYAAEDSLGGKCLESAAACLGDFMFFAGKPCKELVMRKPDGYVIMVPQTEEWASVIKDCFLGTARQITRYAMRKDTVFHEERLKRMIKELPREYRLQPIDEELYDQCIAYEWSRDLVSGFESKAAYMKYGLGVVITKNGEIVSGASSYSIYRDGIEIEVDTREDERRKSLAAVCCAELI
;
A
#
# COMPACT_ATOMS: atom_id res chain seq x y z
N TRP A 1 12.69 -10.41 -7.32
CA TRP A 1 11.38 -9.88 -6.93
C TRP A 1 11.54 -8.48 -6.33
N GLU A 2 10.95 -7.46 -6.95
CA GLU A 2 11.22 -6.06 -6.62
C GLU A 2 10.05 -5.39 -5.86
N GLU A 3 9.15 -6.17 -5.27
CA GLU A 3 7.99 -5.67 -4.53
C GLU A 3 8.41 -5.24 -3.11
N THR A 4 8.52 -3.94 -2.92
CA THR A 4 9.01 -3.36 -1.64
C THR A 4 8.05 -3.54 -0.48
N ILE A 5 6.74 -3.73 -0.74
CA ILE A 5 5.75 -4.09 0.29
C ILE A 5 6.19 -5.33 1.08
N ILE A 6 6.83 -6.31 0.43
CA ILE A 6 7.31 -7.54 1.06
C ILE A 6 8.35 -7.24 2.15
N TYR A 7 9.19 -6.22 1.97
CA TYR A 7 10.21 -5.86 2.96
C TYR A 7 9.61 -5.46 4.29
N SER A 8 8.45 -4.81 4.29
CA SER A 8 7.70 -4.49 5.51
C SER A 8 7.38 -5.75 6.32
N CYS A 9 6.90 -6.79 5.64
CA CYS A 9 6.60 -8.09 6.24
C CYS A 9 7.87 -8.81 6.73
N LEU A 10 8.93 -8.84 5.92
CA LEU A 10 10.20 -9.48 6.26
C LEU A 10 10.89 -8.81 7.45
N GLN A 11 10.80 -7.50 7.56
CA GLN A 11 11.35 -6.72 8.66
C GLN A 11 10.46 -6.71 9.89
N LYS A 12 9.27 -7.33 9.82
CA LYS A 12 8.26 -7.38 10.89
C LYS A 12 7.80 -5.99 11.35
N VAL A 13 7.78 -5.03 10.43
CA VAL A 13 7.28 -3.68 10.69
C VAL A 13 5.77 -3.65 10.53
N MET A 14 5.27 -4.23 9.42
CA MET A 14 3.83 -4.34 9.11
C MET A 14 3.56 -5.67 8.40
N GLY A 15 2.28 -6.06 8.37
CA GLY A 15 1.83 -7.25 7.64
C GLY A 15 2.17 -8.56 8.33
N LYS A 16 1.96 -9.66 7.62
CA LYS A 16 2.14 -11.03 8.12
C LYS A 16 2.91 -11.87 7.12
N LEU A 17 3.70 -12.82 7.64
CA LEU A 17 4.35 -13.86 6.85
C LEU A 17 3.73 -15.22 7.19
N TYR A 18 3.41 -15.97 6.17
CA TYR A 18 2.96 -17.35 6.26
C TYR A 18 3.99 -18.23 5.57
N ALA A 19 4.17 -19.43 6.11
CA ALA A 19 5.07 -20.43 5.57
C ALA A 19 4.35 -21.77 5.50
N ALA A 20 4.67 -22.58 4.51
CA ALA A 20 4.31 -23.98 4.44
C ALA A 20 5.59 -24.82 4.40
N GLU A 21 5.63 -25.83 5.28
CA GLU A 21 6.72 -26.79 5.37
C GLU A 21 6.43 -28.00 4.48
N ASP A 22 7.47 -28.75 4.10
CA ASP A 22 7.33 -29.99 3.37
C ASP A 22 6.52 -31.02 4.19
N SER A 23 5.60 -31.70 3.51
CA SER A 23 4.74 -32.77 4.06
C SER A 23 5.54 -33.97 4.65
N LEU A 24 6.82 -34.01 4.41
CA LEU A 24 7.74 -35.06 4.89
C LEU A 24 8.42 -34.75 6.22
N GLY A 25 8.02 -33.64 6.91
CA GLY A 25 8.57 -33.28 8.22
C GLY A 25 10.02 -32.77 8.19
N GLY A 26 10.51 -32.38 7.02
CA GLY A 26 11.78 -31.68 6.87
C GLY A 26 11.69 -30.23 7.31
N LYS A 27 12.76 -29.72 7.95
CA LYS A 27 12.84 -28.27 8.34
C LYS A 27 13.07 -27.33 7.14
N CYS A 28 12.66 -27.69 5.94
CA CYS A 28 12.86 -26.88 4.76
C CYS A 28 11.54 -26.15 4.42
N LEU A 29 11.58 -24.84 4.48
CA LEU A 29 10.51 -23.97 3.98
C LEU A 29 10.48 -24.07 2.46
N GLU A 30 9.43 -24.69 1.90
CA GLU A 30 9.25 -24.78 0.45
C GLU A 30 8.46 -23.61 -0.13
N SER A 31 7.58 -23.00 0.68
CA SER A 31 6.63 -21.98 0.22
C SER A 31 6.42 -20.91 1.27
N ALA A 32 6.23 -19.70 0.82
CA ALA A 32 5.91 -18.56 1.68
C ALA A 32 4.88 -17.64 1.04
N ALA A 33 4.13 -16.93 1.89
CA ALA A 33 3.27 -15.82 1.48
C ALA A 33 3.48 -14.63 2.41
N ALA A 34 3.60 -13.42 1.82
CA ALA A 34 3.59 -12.15 2.53
C ALA A 34 2.24 -11.47 2.32
N CYS A 35 1.61 -11.02 3.39
CA CYS A 35 0.30 -10.38 3.36
C CYS A 35 0.37 -9.02 4.07
N LEU A 36 -0.02 -7.95 3.38
CA LEU A 36 -0.13 -6.61 3.93
C LEU A 36 -1.26 -5.86 3.23
N GLY A 37 -2.18 -5.28 4.01
CA GLY A 37 -3.37 -4.64 3.48
C GLY A 37 -4.16 -5.62 2.61
N ASP A 38 -4.48 -5.22 1.42
CA ASP A 38 -5.18 -6.02 0.40
C ASP A 38 -4.24 -6.80 -0.53
N PHE A 39 -2.91 -6.79 -0.28
CA PHE A 39 -1.93 -7.54 -1.06
C PHE A 39 -1.52 -8.85 -0.40
N MET A 40 -1.39 -9.88 -1.23
CA MET A 40 -0.80 -11.17 -0.84
C MET A 40 0.15 -11.67 -1.91
N PHE A 41 1.44 -11.78 -1.58
CA PHE A 41 2.54 -12.18 -2.45
C PHE A 41 2.93 -13.63 -2.15
N PHE A 42 3.16 -14.41 -3.19
CA PHE A 42 3.49 -15.84 -3.05
C PHE A 42 4.87 -16.15 -3.63
N ALA A 43 5.62 -16.99 -2.96
CA ALA A 43 6.94 -17.42 -3.36
C ALA A 43 7.20 -18.91 -3.05
N GLY A 44 8.13 -19.52 -3.78
CA GLY A 44 8.48 -20.92 -3.66
C GLY A 44 7.52 -21.86 -4.40
N LYS A 45 7.35 -23.09 -3.91
CA LYS A 45 6.50 -24.11 -4.53
C LYS A 45 5.02 -23.79 -4.35
N PRO A 46 4.20 -23.81 -5.42
CA PRO A 46 2.78 -23.53 -5.31
C PRO A 46 2.04 -24.42 -4.31
N CYS A 47 1.26 -23.80 -3.43
CA CYS A 47 0.60 -24.45 -2.32
C CYS A 47 -0.81 -23.87 -2.10
N LYS A 48 -1.84 -24.71 -2.24
CA LYS A 48 -3.24 -24.31 -2.02
C LYS A 48 -3.52 -23.81 -0.61
N GLU A 49 -2.87 -24.41 0.38
CA GLU A 49 -3.03 -24.05 1.78
C GLU A 49 -2.69 -22.58 2.01
N LEU A 50 -1.58 -22.09 1.44
CA LEU A 50 -1.21 -20.68 1.55
C LEU A 50 -2.17 -19.77 0.83
N VAL A 51 -2.65 -20.16 -0.36
CA VAL A 51 -3.65 -19.37 -1.11
C VAL A 51 -4.95 -19.21 -0.31
N MET A 52 -5.38 -20.27 0.39
CA MET A 52 -6.60 -20.26 1.21
C MET A 52 -6.46 -19.47 2.53
N ARG A 53 -5.27 -19.04 2.91
CA ARG A 53 -5.03 -18.15 4.07
C ARG A 53 -5.28 -16.67 3.78
N LYS A 54 -5.85 -16.35 2.60
CA LYS A 54 -6.17 -14.97 2.26
C LYS A 54 -7.03 -14.30 3.34
N PRO A 55 -6.87 -13.00 3.59
CA PRO A 55 -7.80 -12.21 4.39
C PRO A 55 -9.21 -12.23 3.80
N ASP A 56 -10.20 -11.90 4.62
CA ASP A 56 -11.56 -11.68 4.13
C ASP A 56 -11.62 -10.48 3.19
N GLY A 57 -12.63 -10.48 2.32
CA GLY A 57 -12.86 -9.40 1.37
C GLY A 57 -12.02 -9.48 0.09
N TYR A 58 -11.76 -8.31 -0.50
CA TYR A 58 -10.98 -8.15 -1.73
C TYR A 58 -9.49 -8.35 -1.44
N VAL A 59 -8.79 -9.13 -2.27
CA VAL A 59 -7.34 -9.35 -2.14
C VAL A 59 -6.70 -9.37 -3.52
N ILE A 60 -5.61 -8.64 -3.67
CA ILE A 60 -4.74 -8.65 -4.84
C ILE A 60 -3.65 -9.71 -4.61
N MET A 61 -3.82 -10.85 -5.25
CA MET A 61 -2.85 -11.95 -5.17
C MET A 61 -1.78 -11.79 -6.23
N VAL A 62 -0.52 -11.75 -5.82
CA VAL A 62 0.64 -11.54 -6.69
C VAL A 62 1.45 -12.84 -6.76
N PRO A 63 1.28 -13.64 -7.83
CA PRO A 63 2.02 -14.88 -8.01
C PRO A 63 3.46 -14.60 -8.45
N GLN A 64 4.41 -15.36 -7.94
CA GLN A 64 5.80 -15.31 -8.40
C GLN A 64 5.98 -15.99 -9.78
N THR A 65 5.18 -17.02 -10.05
CA THR A 65 5.27 -17.84 -11.27
C THR A 65 3.88 -18.13 -11.83
N GLU A 66 3.83 -18.63 -13.07
CA GLU A 66 2.58 -19.06 -13.71
C GLU A 66 1.92 -20.23 -13.01
N GLU A 67 2.72 -21.11 -12.36
CA GLU A 67 2.18 -22.21 -11.56
C GLU A 67 1.42 -21.69 -10.34
N TRP A 68 1.91 -20.65 -9.67
CA TRP A 68 1.17 -19.95 -8.62
C TRP A 68 -0.12 -19.32 -9.15
N ALA A 69 -0.06 -18.67 -10.32
CA ALA A 69 -1.25 -18.08 -10.96
C ALA A 69 -2.31 -19.15 -11.26
N SER A 70 -1.88 -20.33 -11.71
CA SER A 70 -2.76 -21.46 -11.95
C SER A 70 -3.44 -21.95 -10.66
N VAL A 71 -2.69 -22.15 -9.59
CA VAL A 71 -3.23 -22.58 -8.29
C VAL A 71 -4.23 -21.54 -7.73
N ILE A 72 -3.93 -20.25 -7.84
CA ILE A 72 -4.85 -19.17 -7.41
C ILE A 72 -6.16 -19.26 -8.22
N LYS A 73 -6.06 -19.39 -9.55
CA LYS A 73 -7.22 -19.53 -10.42
C LYS A 73 -8.09 -20.73 -10.06
N ASP A 74 -7.46 -21.88 -9.78
CA ASP A 74 -8.16 -23.10 -9.39
C ASP A 74 -8.85 -22.99 -8.03
N CYS A 75 -8.23 -22.28 -7.08
CA CYS A 75 -8.84 -22.03 -5.77
C CYS A 75 -10.06 -21.11 -5.83
N PHE A 76 -10.11 -20.19 -6.79
CA PHE A 76 -11.14 -19.15 -6.88
C PHE A 76 -11.84 -19.13 -8.24
N LEU A 77 -12.16 -20.30 -8.80
CA LEU A 77 -12.89 -20.46 -10.05
C LEU A 77 -14.15 -19.58 -10.06
N GLY A 78 -14.24 -18.70 -11.06
CA GLY A 78 -15.39 -17.81 -11.27
C GLY A 78 -15.39 -16.53 -10.41
N THR A 79 -14.50 -16.41 -9.44
CA THR A 79 -14.40 -15.22 -8.56
C THR A 79 -13.07 -14.48 -8.70
N ALA A 80 -11.99 -15.15 -9.10
CA ALA A 80 -10.73 -14.50 -9.39
C ALA A 80 -10.69 -13.92 -10.81
N ARG A 81 -10.20 -12.68 -10.93
CA ARG A 81 -9.93 -12.02 -12.20
C ARG A 81 -8.44 -11.74 -12.33
N GLN A 82 -7.82 -12.23 -13.38
CA GLN A 82 -6.43 -11.90 -13.70
C GLN A 82 -6.35 -10.51 -14.33
N ILE A 83 -5.45 -9.68 -13.81
CA ILE A 83 -5.15 -8.35 -14.31
C ILE A 83 -3.64 -8.20 -14.50
N THR A 84 -3.24 -7.32 -15.41
CA THR A 84 -1.85 -6.90 -15.55
C THR A 84 -1.63 -5.60 -14.78
N ARG A 85 -0.63 -5.56 -13.92
CA ARG A 85 -0.18 -4.35 -13.24
C ARG A 85 1.18 -3.94 -13.80
N TYR A 86 1.38 -2.64 -13.94
CA TYR A 86 2.62 -2.07 -14.42
C TYR A 86 3.36 -1.42 -13.25
N ALA A 87 4.62 -1.79 -13.06
CA ALA A 87 5.47 -1.13 -12.10
C ALA A 87 6.05 0.17 -12.70
N MET A 88 6.11 1.22 -11.90
CA MET A 88 6.87 2.41 -12.26
C MET A 88 8.35 2.20 -11.92
N ARG A 89 9.22 2.83 -12.71
CA ARG A 89 10.65 2.86 -12.38
C ARG A 89 10.84 3.58 -11.04
N LYS A 90 11.58 2.96 -10.14
CA LYS A 90 11.95 3.56 -8.86
C LYS A 90 13.19 4.44 -9.07
N ASP A 91 13.00 5.74 -8.92
CA ASP A 91 14.09 6.70 -8.92
C ASP A 91 14.43 7.09 -7.47
N THR A 92 15.71 7.27 -7.20
CA THR A 92 16.22 7.72 -5.90
C THR A 92 16.74 9.17 -5.95
N VAL A 93 16.67 9.79 -7.12
CA VAL A 93 17.11 11.16 -7.35
C VAL A 93 15.92 11.99 -7.81
N PHE A 94 15.55 12.95 -7.01
CA PHE A 94 14.42 13.84 -7.27
C PHE A 94 14.89 15.27 -7.52
N HIS A 95 14.16 16.01 -8.37
CA HIS A 95 14.41 17.43 -8.64
C HIS A 95 13.76 18.29 -7.56
N GLU A 96 14.44 18.48 -6.44
CA GLU A 96 13.94 19.18 -5.25
C GLU A 96 13.30 20.54 -5.55
N GLU A 97 13.94 21.37 -6.39
CA GLU A 97 13.41 22.68 -6.77
C GLU A 97 12.07 22.60 -7.53
N ARG A 98 11.86 21.52 -8.30
CA ARG A 98 10.59 21.27 -8.97
C ARG A 98 9.50 20.89 -7.97
N LEU A 99 9.83 20.02 -7.01
CA LEU A 99 8.89 19.60 -5.96
C LEU A 99 8.47 20.80 -5.10
N LYS A 100 9.43 21.59 -4.61
CA LYS A 100 9.16 22.81 -3.85
C LYS A 100 8.31 23.82 -4.59
N ARG A 101 8.53 23.97 -5.90
CA ARG A 101 7.72 24.86 -6.73
C ARG A 101 6.27 24.38 -6.82
N MET A 102 6.05 23.08 -7.02
CA MET A 102 4.70 22.52 -7.06
C MET A 102 3.93 22.77 -5.77
N ILE A 103 4.59 22.62 -4.62
CA ILE A 103 4.00 22.91 -3.30
C ILE A 103 3.65 24.40 -3.18
N LYS A 104 4.58 25.29 -3.57
CA LYS A 104 4.40 26.75 -3.49
C LYS A 104 3.29 27.27 -4.41
N GLU A 105 3.04 26.60 -5.52
CA GLU A 105 1.99 26.96 -6.49
C GLU A 105 0.59 26.47 -6.08
N LEU A 106 0.46 25.77 -4.93
CA LEU A 106 -0.84 25.34 -4.42
C LEU A 106 -1.76 26.56 -4.21
N PRO A 107 -2.96 26.60 -4.80
CA PRO A 107 -3.88 27.72 -4.65
C PRO A 107 -4.27 27.96 -3.18
N ARG A 108 -4.49 29.23 -2.81
CA ARG A 108 -4.73 29.66 -1.41
C ARG A 108 -5.97 29.06 -0.73
N GLU A 109 -6.90 28.55 -1.50
CA GLU A 109 -8.10 27.87 -1.00
C GLU A 109 -7.80 26.48 -0.43
N TYR A 110 -6.61 25.92 -0.73
CA TYR A 110 -6.14 24.65 -0.24
C TYR A 110 -5.09 24.85 0.83
N ARG A 111 -5.06 23.92 1.78
CA ARG A 111 -4.03 23.86 2.82
C ARG A 111 -3.40 22.49 2.85
N LEU A 112 -2.10 22.42 2.60
CA LEU A 112 -1.29 21.22 2.75
C LEU A 112 -0.81 21.09 4.20
N GLN A 113 -0.97 19.92 4.80
CA GLN A 113 -0.59 19.68 6.18
C GLN A 113 -0.35 18.19 6.45
N PRO A 114 0.52 17.82 7.43
CA PRO A 114 0.72 16.45 7.83
C PRO A 114 -0.57 15.86 8.43
N ILE A 115 -0.72 14.54 8.32
CA ILE A 115 -1.83 13.82 8.95
C ILE A 115 -1.56 13.73 10.45
N ASP A 116 -2.35 14.46 11.23
CA ASP A 116 -2.43 14.37 12.68
C ASP A 116 -3.57 13.45 13.12
N GLU A 117 -3.84 13.36 14.43
CA GLU A 117 -4.88 12.49 14.98
C GLU A 117 -6.29 12.84 14.49
N GLU A 118 -6.60 14.13 14.29
CA GLU A 118 -7.89 14.58 13.80
C GLU A 118 -8.07 14.23 12.32
N LEU A 119 -7.05 14.50 11.52
CA LEU A 119 -7.04 14.18 10.09
C LEU A 119 -7.00 12.68 9.83
N TYR A 120 -6.37 11.89 10.72
CA TYR A 120 -6.47 10.43 10.68
C TYR A 120 -7.93 9.98 10.81
N ASP A 121 -8.66 10.51 11.78
CA ASP A 121 -10.07 10.17 11.98
C ASP A 121 -10.93 10.59 10.78
N GLN A 122 -10.62 11.76 10.18
CA GLN A 122 -11.27 12.17 8.93
C GLN A 122 -10.95 11.22 7.76
N CYS A 123 -9.70 10.77 7.61
CA CYS A 123 -9.33 9.78 6.59
C CYS A 123 -10.15 8.49 6.74
N ILE A 124 -10.29 7.98 7.97
CA ILE A 124 -11.05 6.75 8.25
C ILE A 124 -12.55 6.92 7.99
N ALA A 125 -13.09 8.12 8.18
CA ALA A 125 -14.53 8.38 8.07
C ALA A 125 -15.08 8.25 6.62
N TYR A 126 -14.23 8.44 5.62
CA TYR A 126 -14.65 8.39 4.21
C TYR A 126 -14.00 7.20 3.49
N GLU A 127 -14.78 6.49 2.69
CA GLU A 127 -14.31 5.33 1.93
C GLU A 127 -13.16 5.68 0.98
N TRP A 128 -13.22 6.83 0.31
CA TRP A 128 -12.22 7.25 -0.67
C TRP A 128 -10.85 7.61 -0.09
N SER A 129 -10.77 7.99 1.20
CA SER A 129 -9.51 8.39 1.88
C SER A 129 -9.02 7.40 2.92
N ARG A 130 -9.81 6.37 3.20
CA ARG A 130 -9.50 5.38 4.24
C ARG A 130 -8.16 4.71 4.03
N ASP A 131 -7.83 4.38 2.79
CA ASP A 131 -6.62 3.63 2.45
C ASP A 131 -5.33 4.43 2.69
N LEU A 132 -5.43 5.77 2.80
CA LEU A 132 -4.31 6.61 3.22
C LEU A 132 -3.74 6.20 4.59
N VAL A 133 -4.54 5.62 5.47
CA VAL A 133 -4.12 5.34 6.86
C VAL A 133 -4.47 3.92 7.35
N SER A 134 -5.34 3.19 6.67
CA SER A 134 -5.89 1.90 7.13
C SER A 134 -4.90 0.73 7.03
N GLY A 135 -3.75 0.90 6.37
CA GLY A 135 -2.70 -0.13 6.31
C GLY A 135 -2.03 -0.44 7.65
N PHE A 136 -2.20 0.42 8.65
CA PHE A 136 -1.65 0.27 9.99
C PHE A 136 -2.64 -0.41 10.93
N GLU A 137 -2.13 -1.21 11.89
CA GLU A 137 -2.96 -1.96 12.85
C GLU A 137 -3.83 -1.05 13.75
N SER A 138 -3.41 0.19 13.96
CA SER A 138 -4.12 1.16 14.78
C SER A 138 -3.69 2.59 14.49
N LYS A 139 -4.52 3.57 14.91
CA LYS A 139 -4.16 5.00 14.89
C LYS A 139 -2.83 5.28 15.61
N ALA A 140 -2.61 4.66 16.77
CA ALA A 140 -1.35 4.83 17.52
C ALA A 140 -0.13 4.31 16.73
N ALA A 141 -0.28 3.21 15.99
CA ALA A 141 0.77 2.69 15.12
C ALA A 141 1.03 3.65 13.94
N TYR A 142 -0.01 4.21 13.33
CA TYR A 142 0.13 5.22 12.28
C TYR A 142 0.82 6.49 12.81
N MET A 143 0.38 7.04 13.94
CA MET A 143 1.00 8.24 14.54
C MET A 143 2.47 8.03 14.90
N LYS A 144 2.87 6.80 15.19
CA LYS A 144 4.26 6.47 15.53
C LYS A 144 5.15 6.23 14.31
N TYR A 145 4.63 5.61 13.28
CA TYR A 145 5.43 5.08 12.18
C TYR A 145 4.99 5.60 10.82
N GLY A 146 3.73 6.01 10.67
CA GLY A 146 3.17 6.48 9.42
C GLY A 146 3.74 7.82 9.00
N LEU A 147 3.84 8.02 7.71
CA LEU A 147 4.16 9.27 7.06
C LEU A 147 3.02 9.62 6.12
N GLY A 148 2.48 10.81 6.22
CA GLY A 148 1.41 11.21 5.31
C GLY A 148 1.09 12.69 5.41
N VAL A 149 0.61 13.21 4.30
CA VAL A 149 0.12 14.58 4.16
C VAL A 149 -1.21 14.60 3.45
N VAL A 150 -2.03 15.56 3.80
CA VAL A 150 -3.31 15.81 3.13
C VAL A 150 -3.40 17.25 2.70
N ILE A 151 -4.20 17.47 1.67
CA ILE A 151 -4.69 18.79 1.29
C ILE A 151 -6.13 18.90 1.76
N THR A 152 -6.41 19.97 2.50
CA THR A 152 -7.77 20.32 2.94
C THR A 152 -8.28 21.55 2.20
N LYS A 153 -9.61 21.62 2.04
CA LYS A 153 -10.36 22.76 1.55
C LYS A 153 -11.57 22.97 2.45
N ASN A 154 -11.70 24.17 3.01
CA ASN A 154 -12.76 24.50 3.98
C ASN A 154 -12.81 23.55 5.19
N GLY A 155 -11.66 23.02 5.60
CA GLY A 155 -11.55 22.08 6.73
C GLY A 155 -11.76 20.61 6.39
N GLU A 156 -12.16 20.27 5.17
CA GLU A 156 -12.36 18.89 4.70
C GLU A 156 -11.16 18.40 3.89
N ILE A 157 -10.78 17.14 4.07
CA ILE A 157 -9.75 16.49 3.25
C ILE A 157 -10.26 16.36 1.82
N VAL A 158 -9.43 16.72 0.85
CA VAL A 158 -9.75 16.65 -0.58
C VAL A 158 -8.73 15.83 -1.38
N SER A 159 -7.51 15.70 -0.88
CA SER A 159 -6.47 14.84 -1.47
C SER A 159 -5.46 14.45 -0.39
N GLY A 160 -4.76 13.35 -0.58
CA GLY A 160 -3.70 12.94 0.33
C GLY A 160 -2.69 12.01 -0.33
N ALA A 161 -1.51 11.94 0.27
CA ALA A 161 -0.51 10.94 0.00
C ALA A 161 0.06 10.44 1.34
N SER A 162 0.20 9.15 1.49
CA SER A 162 0.61 8.54 2.75
C SER A 162 1.39 7.25 2.53
N SER A 163 2.08 6.77 3.55
CA SER A 163 2.76 5.48 3.53
C SER A 163 1.77 4.34 3.60
N TYR A 164 1.55 3.66 2.48
CA TYR A 164 0.82 2.38 2.42
C TYR A 164 1.55 1.29 3.20
N SER A 165 2.87 1.25 3.05
CA SER A 165 3.75 0.39 3.84
C SER A 165 5.07 1.08 4.14
N ILE A 166 5.71 0.66 5.25
CA ILE A 166 7.00 1.18 5.70
C ILE A 166 7.98 0.03 5.81
N TYR A 167 9.20 0.25 5.37
CA TYR A 167 10.35 -0.61 5.58
C TYR A 167 11.57 0.27 5.88
N ARG A 168 12.71 -0.32 6.33
CA ARG A 168 13.88 0.42 6.81
C ARG A 168 14.32 1.58 5.90
N ASP A 169 14.28 1.35 4.58
CA ASP A 169 14.91 2.24 3.62
C ASP A 169 13.89 3.02 2.78
N GLY A 170 12.60 2.95 3.13
CA GLY A 170 11.59 3.68 2.38
C GLY A 170 10.14 3.33 2.71
N ILE A 171 9.26 3.82 1.86
CA ILE A 171 7.82 3.61 1.94
C ILE A 171 7.27 3.25 0.56
N GLU A 172 6.14 2.55 0.54
CA GLU A 172 5.23 2.56 -0.61
C GLU A 172 4.17 3.62 -0.37
N ILE A 173 3.84 4.38 -1.40
CA ILE A 173 2.94 5.53 -1.28
C ILE A 173 1.53 5.16 -1.73
N GLU A 174 0.54 5.42 -0.87
CA GLU A 174 -0.87 5.50 -1.22
C GLU A 174 -1.24 6.93 -1.56
N VAL A 175 -2.03 7.13 -2.61
CA VAL A 175 -2.42 8.46 -3.08
C VAL A 175 -3.88 8.47 -3.51
N ASP A 176 -4.66 9.33 -2.88
CA ASP A 176 -6.06 9.51 -3.24
C ASP A 176 -6.49 10.96 -3.37
N THR A 177 -7.50 11.19 -4.20
CA THR A 177 -8.11 12.50 -4.39
C THR A 177 -9.63 12.34 -4.54
N ARG A 178 -10.37 13.11 -3.77
CA ARG A 178 -11.83 13.19 -3.82
C ARG A 178 -12.29 13.50 -5.25
N GLU A 179 -13.32 12.86 -5.71
CA GLU A 179 -13.71 12.83 -7.13
C GLU A 179 -13.92 14.23 -7.73
N ASP A 180 -14.60 15.13 -7.00
CA ASP A 180 -14.88 16.51 -7.41
C ASP A 180 -13.64 17.43 -7.44
N GLU A 181 -12.56 17.00 -6.81
CA GLU A 181 -11.28 17.72 -6.74
C GLU A 181 -10.18 17.12 -7.62
N ARG A 182 -10.48 16.09 -8.40
CA ARG A 182 -9.53 15.47 -9.34
C ARG A 182 -9.14 16.43 -10.47
N ARG A 183 -8.01 16.13 -11.12
CA ARG A 183 -7.41 16.88 -12.24
C ARG A 183 -6.97 18.30 -11.91
N LYS A 184 -6.75 18.59 -10.63
CA LYS A 184 -6.22 19.87 -10.12
C LYS A 184 -4.78 19.75 -9.63
N SER A 185 -4.10 18.65 -9.93
CA SER A 185 -2.71 18.32 -9.53
C SER A 185 -2.51 18.16 -8.00
N LEU A 186 -3.57 18.03 -7.21
CA LEU A 186 -3.47 17.94 -5.75
C LEU A 186 -2.67 16.72 -5.30
N ALA A 187 -2.94 15.54 -5.89
CA ALA A 187 -2.18 14.33 -5.63
C ALA A 187 -0.67 14.50 -5.87
N ALA A 188 -0.31 15.21 -6.94
CA ALA A 188 1.09 15.49 -7.25
C ALA A 188 1.74 16.41 -6.22
N VAL A 189 1.00 17.37 -5.67
CA VAL A 189 1.47 18.25 -4.58
C VAL A 189 1.66 17.45 -3.29
N CYS A 190 0.70 16.56 -2.93
CA CYS A 190 0.85 15.68 -1.77
C CYS A 190 2.08 14.76 -1.91
N CYS A 191 2.29 14.14 -3.08
CA CYS A 191 3.48 13.34 -3.34
C CYS A 191 4.77 14.17 -3.27
N ALA A 192 4.75 15.41 -3.77
CA ALA A 192 5.92 16.29 -3.73
C ALA A 192 6.34 16.67 -2.31
N GLU A 193 5.40 16.77 -1.38
CA GLU A 193 5.69 17.03 0.04
C GLU A 193 6.17 15.77 0.76
N LEU A 194 5.69 14.60 0.34
CA LEU A 194 6.02 13.34 1.00
C LEU A 194 7.41 12.81 0.59
N ILE A 195 7.90 13.19 -0.60
CA ILE A 195 9.23 12.81 -1.15
C ILE A 195 10.33 13.71 -0.60
#